data_917beae6706f230a2ac42b66f0276893
#
_entry.id   917beae6706f230a2ac42b66f0276893
#
_cell.length_a   1.000
_cell.length_b   1.000
_cell.length_c   1.000
_cell.angle_alpha   90.00
_cell.angle_beta   90.00
_cell.angle_gamma   90.00
#
_symmetry.space_group_name_H-M   'P 1'
#
loop_
_entity.id
_entity.type
_entity.pdbx_description
1 polymer ?
#
loop_
_entity_poly.entity_id
_entity_poly.type
_entity_poly.pdbx_seq_one_letter_code
_entity_poly.pdbx_strand_id
1 'polypeptide(L)'
;MSKNNKASNYNEKMLTRLRIQFIVLSMAVVIIMQGFIVYTSVRNTYNKMVAKSDHLVSSIYINILDKKPIKADARYFYITFGKDNRPRTINIDNISDISEDEALAIYYEAYETGELDGFYNGYRYCIYEKEKRTIAVFVLRSNMIDDVKKTAVSLIESSCAGIVVMLLILIFTSKLIVMPIAKAHRKQKEFITSASHELKTPITVIRADADILQMDNPDNKWIEDIKKQAENLTAMTNSLVSLARMDERNGHIKRVVFPVSDLAEEAVRSYNALALDSGKHFTYDITPDLTCCGDSS
;
A
#
# COMPACT_ATOMS: atom_id res chain seq x y z
N MET A 1 -27.13 31.20 8.17
CA MET A 1 -27.21 29.74 8.39
C MET A 1 -26.58 28.87 7.30
N SER A 2 -26.47 29.29 6.05
CA SER A 2 -25.96 28.47 4.93
C SER A 2 -24.42 28.21 4.93
N LYS A 3 -23.57 29.12 5.44
CA LYS A 3 -22.10 28.98 5.42
C LYS A 3 -21.57 27.92 6.42
N ASN A 4 -22.21 27.77 7.58
CA ASN A 4 -21.81 26.77 8.58
C ASN A 4 -22.07 25.32 8.12
N ASN A 5 -23.12 25.09 7.32
CA ASN A 5 -23.46 23.76 6.81
C ASN A 5 -22.48 23.29 5.71
N LYS A 6 -21.92 24.21 4.89
CA LYS A 6 -20.94 23.86 3.86
C LYS A 6 -19.56 23.52 4.44
N ALA A 7 -19.11 24.21 5.48
CA ALA A 7 -17.84 23.95 6.16
C ALA A 7 -17.89 22.61 6.96
N SER A 8 -19.04 22.30 7.59
CA SER A 8 -19.25 21.01 8.26
C SER A 8 -19.18 19.84 7.28
N ASN A 9 -19.82 19.96 6.13
CA ASN A 9 -19.87 18.91 5.11
C ASN A 9 -18.49 18.68 4.43
N TYR A 10 -17.65 19.71 4.34
CA TYR A 10 -16.29 19.61 3.82
C TYR A 10 -15.38 18.83 4.79
N ASN A 11 -15.41 19.18 6.08
CA ASN A 11 -14.62 18.50 7.09
C ASN A 11 -15.02 17.02 7.22
N GLU A 12 -16.29 16.67 7.11
CA GLU A 12 -16.75 15.28 7.08
C GLU A 12 -16.22 14.51 5.87
N LYS A 13 -16.21 15.11 4.69
CA LYS A 13 -15.66 14.47 3.48
C LYS A 13 -14.15 14.24 3.58
N MET A 14 -13.40 15.20 4.10
CA MET A 14 -11.95 15.08 4.30
C MET A 14 -11.63 13.96 5.31
N LEU A 15 -12.35 13.90 6.43
CA LEU A 15 -12.20 12.86 7.44
C LEU A 15 -12.55 11.47 6.89
N THR A 16 -13.61 11.38 6.11
CA THR A 16 -13.99 10.13 5.44
C THR A 16 -12.92 9.68 4.46
N ARG A 17 -12.33 10.59 3.70
CA ARG A 17 -11.23 10.30 2.76
C ARG A 17 -9.98 9.79 3.48
N LEU A 18 -9.58 10.45 4.57
CA LEU A 18 -8.43 10.01 5.39
C LEU A 18 -8.67 8.62 6.00
N ARG A 19 -9.89 8.35 6.48
CA ARG A 19 -10.26 7.03 7.00
C ARG A 19 -10.19 5.95 5.92
N ILE A 20 -10.73 6.23 4.73
CA ILE A 20 -10.67 5.29 3.60
C ILE A 20 -9.22 5.03 3.21
N GLN A 21 -8.38 6.06 3.08
CA GLN A 21 -6.97 5.91 2.76
C GLN A 21 -6.23 5.06 3.81
N PHE A 22 -6.49 5.30 5.10
CA PHE A 22 -5.93 4.50 6.20
C PHE A 22 -6.34 3.03 6.09
N ILE A 23 -7.65 2.76 5.87
CA ILE A 23 -8.16 1.39 5.73
C ILE A 23 -7.56 0.70 4.51
N VAL A 24 -7.52 1.36 3.35
CA VAL A 24 -6.99 0.80 2.11
C VAL A 24 -5.51 0.48 2.24
N LEU A 25 -4.71 1.39 2.80
CA LEU A 25 -3.27 1.17 2.99
C LEU A 25 -3.00 0.01 3.95
N SER A 26 -3.71 -0.02 5.08
CA SER A 26 -3.58 -1.10 6.08
C SER A 26 -4.03 -2.44 5.51
N MET A 27 -5.13 -2.48 4.75
CA MET A 27 -5.62 -3.71 4.10
C MET A 27 -4.64 -4.22 3.04
N ALA A 28 -4.02 -3.33 2.26
CA ALA A 28 -3.00 -3.74 1.28
C ALA A 28 -1.85 -4.49 1.95
N VAL A 29 -1.34 -4.00 3.08
CA VAL A 29 -0.28 -4.67 3.86
C VAL A 29 -0.75 -6.05 4.36
N VAL A 30 -1.97 -6.14 4.90
CA VAL A 30 -2.53 -7.41 5.41
C VAL A 30 -2.67 -8.43 4.28
N ILE A 31 -3.20 -8.03 3.12
CA ILE A 31 -3.37 -8.93 1.97
C ILE A 31 -2.02 -9.46 1.47
N ILE A 32 -1.01 -8.60 1.35
CA ILE A 32 0.35 -9.01 0.94
C ILE A 32 0.93 -10.01 1.94
N MET A 33 0.80 -9.73 3.25
CA MET A 33 1.32 -10.59 4.29
C MET A 33 0.62 -11.96 4.32
N GLN A 34 -0.71 -11.99 4.19
CA GLN A 34 -1.49 -13.22 4.12
C GLN A 34 -1.14 -14.03 2.86
N GLY A 35 -1.02 -13.39 1.71
CA GLY A 35 -0.59 -14.03 0.47
C GLY A 35 0.78 -14.69 0.60
N PHE A 36 1.72 -14.02 1.25
CA PHE A 36 3.05 -14.56 1.52
C PHE A 36 3.01 -15.79 2.46
N ILE A 37 2.18 -15.72 3.52
CA ILE A 37 2.01 -16.85 4.46
C ILE A 37 1.42 -18.06 3.76
N VAL A 38 0.35 -17.87 2.96
CA VAL A 38 -0.29 -18.96 2.20
C VAL A 38 0.71 -19.57 1.22
N TYR A 39 1.42 -18.73 0.44
CA TYR A 39 2.41 -19.19 -0.52
C TYR A 39 3.52 -20.03 0.15
N THR A 40 4.12 -19.52 1.22
CA THR A 40 5.21 -20.23 1.91
C THR A 40 4.73 -21.53 2.58
N SER A 41 3.53 -21.53 3.14
CA SER A 41 2.94 -22.71 3.77
C SER A 41 2.64 -23.82 2.76
N VAL A 42 2.00 -23.47 1.63
CA VAL A 42 1.70 -24.44 0.55
C VAL A 42 2.99 -24.97 -0.05
N ARG A 43 3.97 -24.11 -0.35
CA ARG A 43 5.28 -24.49 -0.87
C ARG A 43 6.00 -25.46 0.08
N ASN A 44 5.99 -25.15 1.37
CA ASN A 44 6.63 -26.02 2.38
C ASN A 44 5.94 -27.39 2.47
N THR A 45 4.61 -27.43 2.42
CA THR A 45 3.83 -28.67 2.41
C THR A 45 4.14 -29.51 1.17
N TYR A 46 4.19 -28.86 0.00
CA TYR A 46 4.58 -29.51 -1.26
C TYR A 46 6.00 -30.07 -1.19
N ASN A 47 6.98 -29.27 -0.75
CA ASN A 47 8.37 -29.73 -0.65
C ASN A 47 8.52 -30.93 0.33
N LYS A 48 7.80 -30.92 1.44
CA LYS A 48 7.78 -32.06 2.38
C LYS A 48 7.17 -33.30 1.73
N MET A 49 6.13 -33.16 0.93
CA MET A 49 5.53 -34.25 0.18
C MET A 49 6.53 -34.84 -0.82
N VAL A 50 7.20 -33.98 -1.60
CA VAL A 50 8.24 -34.39 -2.58
C VAL A 50 9.36 -35.14 -1.86
N ALA A 51 9.97 -34.56 -0.83
CA ALA A 51 11.06 -35.16 -0.08
C ALA A 51 10.69 -36.53 0.53
N LYS A 52 9.48 -36.67 1.09
CA LYS A 52 8.98 -37.95 1.61
C LYS A 52 8.79 -38.98 0.50
N SER A 53 8.36 -38.54 -0.69
CA SER A 53 8.18 -39.41 -1.84
C SER A 53 9.52 -39.86 -2.40
N ASP A 54 10.50 -38.97 -2.51
CA ASP A 54 11.85 -39.27 -2.97
C ASP A 54 12.57 -40.26 -2.07
N HIS A 55 12.42 -40.09 -0.76
CA HIS A 55 12.96 -41.05 0.22
C HIS A 55 12.37 -42.46 0.03
N LEU A 56 11.08 -42.54 -0.27
CA LEU A 56 10.42 -43.84 -0.50
C LEU A 56 10.89 -44.48 -1.83
N VAL A 57 10.91 -43.68 -2.93
CA VAL A 57 11.41 -44.17 -4.22
C VAL A 57 12.84 -44.70 -4.09
N SER A 58 13.71 -43.90 -3.44
CA SER A 58 15.11 -44.28 -3.22
C SER A 58 15.24 -45.54 -2.35
N SER A 59 14.42 -45.70 -1.29
CA SER A 59 14.41 -46.86 -0.44
C SER A 59 13.97 -48.10 -1.22
N ILE A 60 12.94 -48.01 -2.06
CA ILE A 60 12.48 -49.12 -2.91
C ILE A 60 13.59 -49.50 -3.89
N TYR A 61 14.23 -48.53 -4.55
CA TYR A 61 15.35 -48.76 -5.48
C TYR A 61 16.51 -49.54 -4.80
N ILE A 62 16.95 -49.10 -3.60
CA ILE A 62 18.02 -49.78 -2.83
C ILE A 62 17.65 -51.20 -2.51
N ASN A 63 16.40 -51.42 -2.05
CA ASN A 63 15.93 -52.78 -1.70
C ASN A 63 15.88 -53.71 -2.92
N ILE A 64 15.52 -53.19 -4.10
CA ILE A 64 15.57 -53.93 -5.38
C ILE A 64 17.01 -54.37 -5.70
N LEU A 65 17.99 -53.47 -5.54
CA LEU A 65 19.41 -53.76 -5.77
C LEU A 65 19.93 -54.80 -4.80
N ASP A 66 19.62 -54.68 -3.53
CA ASP A 66 20.07 -55.58 -2.45
C ASP A 66 19.30 -56.91 -2.41
N LYS A 67 18.27 -57.08 -3.24
CA LYS A 67 17.33 -58.22 -3.22
C LYS A 67 16.70 -58.44 -1.83
N LYS A 68 16.44 -57.36 -1.10
CA LYS A 68 15.78 -57.37 0.20
C LYS A 68 14.27 -57.23 0.01
N PRO A 69 13.46 -57.77 0.97
CA PRO A 69 12.03 -57.58 0.95
C PRO A 69 11.71 -56.06 1.07
N ILE A 70 10.89 -55.56 0.20
CA ILE A 70 10.48 -54.15 0.17
C ILE A 70 9.33 -54.00 1.20
N LYS A 71 9.64 -53.43 2.35
CA LYS A 71 8.65 -53.03 3.35
C LYS A 71 8.28 -51.53 3.12
N ALA A 72 7.48 -51.27 2.11
CA ALA A 72 6.96 -49.92 1.86
C ALA A 72 5.47 -49.90 2.20
N ASP A 73 5.10 -48.97 3.07
CA ASP A 73 3.69 -48.65 3.35
C ASP A 73 3.18 -47.69 2.28
N ALA A 74 3.26 -48.14 1.03
CA ALA A 74 2.86 -47.36 -0.14
C ALA A 74 2.55 -48.29 -1.32
N ARG A 75 1.61 -47.89 -2.11
CA ARG A 75 1.31 -48.56 -3.38
C ARG A 75 2.37 -48.16 -4.40
N TYR A 76 3.08 -49.11 -4.94
CA TYR A 76 4.15 -48.87 -5.92
C TYR A 76 4.24 -50.00 -6.93
N PHE A 77 4.85 -49.69 -8.07
CA PHE A 77 5.33 -50.68 -9.02
C PHE A 77 6.75 -50.30 -9.51
N TYR A 78 7.44 -51.27 -10.04
CA TYR A 78 8.72 -51.01 -10.67
C TYR A 78 8.92 -51.86 -11.89
N ILE A 79 9.73 -51.33 -12.85
CA ILE A 79 10.07 -51.95 -14.09
C ILE A 79 11.60 -52.03 -14.20
N THR A 80 12.13 -53.22 -14.53
CA THR A 80 13.57 -53.37 -14.80
C THR A 80 13.78 -53.65 -16.28
N PHE A 81 14.71 -52.92 -16.89
CA PHE A 81 15.07 -53.14 -18.30
C PHE A 81 16.45 -53.77 -18.43
N GLY A 82 16.64 -54.55 -19.49
CA GLY A 82 17.94 -55.10 -19.87
C GLY A 82 18.77 -54.10 -20.67
N LYS A 83 19.95 -54.55 -21.15
CA LYS A 83 20.82 -53.79 -22.04
C LYS A 83 20.18 -53.46 -23.39
N ASP A 84 19.24 -54.26 -23.83
CA ASP A 84 18.46 -54.16 -25.05
C ASP A 84 17.24 -53.24 -24.95
N ASN A 85 17.14 -52.52 -23.85
CA ASN A 85 16.03 -51.64 -23.52
C ASN A 85 14.66 -52.36 -23.54
N ARG A 86 14.63 -53.70 -23.36
CA ARG A 86 13.43 -54.48 -23.23
C ARG A 86 13.08 -54.68 -21.77
N PRO A 87 11.80 -54.62 -21.38
CA PRO A 87 11.37 -54.91 -20.01
C PRO A 87 11.71 -56.36 -19.66
N ARG A 88 12.37 -56.55 -18.54
CA ARG A 88 12.71 -57.87 -18.00
C ARG A 88 11.78 -58.30 -16.88
N THR A 89 11.44 -57.35 -16.05
CA THR A 89 10.52 -57.60 -14.89
C THR A 89 9.61 -56.40 -14.74
N ILE A 90 8.32 -56.65 -14.71
CA ILE A 90 7.31 -55.67 -14.38
C ILE A 90 6.72 -56.21 -13.07
N ASN A 91 6.96 -55.51 -11.95
CA ASN A 91 6.41 -55.93 -10.65
C ASN A 91 5.31 -54.96 -10.24
N ILE A 92 4.09 -55.48 -10.17
CA ILE A 92 2.88 -54.78 -9.76
C ILE A 92 2.25 -55.35 -8.51
N ASP A 93 2.95 -56.23 -7.76
CA ASP A 93 2.43 -56.96 -6.62
C ASP A 93 1.86 -56.05 -5.50
N ASN A 94 2.37 -54.83 -5.40
CA ASN A 94 1.94 -53.86 -4.38
C ASN A 94 0.90 -52.84 -4.89
N ILE A 95 0.35 -53.08 -6.08
CA ILE A 95 -0.72 -52.26 -6.64
C ILE A 95 -1.68 -53.13 -7.43
N SER A 96 -2.93 -53.16 -7.01
CA SER A 96 -3.95 -54.06 -7.57
C SER A 96 -4.76 -53.46 -8.69
N ASP A 97 -4.63 -52.15 -8.93
CA ASP A 97 -5.54 -51.38 -9.79
C ASP A 97 -4.94 -51.13 -11.17
N ILE A 98 -3.79 -51.70 -11.51
CA ILE A 98 -3.17 -51.56 -12.83
C ILE A 98 -2.70 -52.90 -13.38
N SER A 99 -2.77 -53.07 -14.68
CA SER A 99 -2.16 -54.19 -15.40
C SER A 99 -0.70 -53.93 -15.74
N GLU A 100 0.06 -54.97 -16.15
CA GLU A 100 1.42 -54.84 -16.61
C GLU A 100 1.54 -53.94 -17.83
N ASP A 101 0.56 -53.99 -18.77
CA ASP A 101 0.50 -53.17 -19.96
C ASP A 101 0.28 -51.68 -19.61
N GLU A 102 -0.57 -51.40 -18.62
CA GLU A 102 -0.81 -50.04 -18.12
C GLU A 102 0.45 -49.48 -17.40
N ALA A 103 1.12 -50.31 -16.59
CA ALA A 103 2.36 -49.93 -15.94
C ALA A 103 3.45 -49.56 -16.97
N LEU A 104 3.53 -50.31 -18.06
CA LEU A 104 4.46 -50.05 -19.15
C LEU A 104 4.08 -48.78 -19.95
N ALA A 105 2.81 -48.55 -20.17
CA ALA A 105 2.34 -47.31 -20.81
C ALA A 105 2.68 -46.08 -19.97
N ILE A 106 2.43 -46.11 -18.65
CA ILE A 106 2.81 -45.03 -17.70
C ILE A 106 4.31 -44.76 -17.74
N TYR A 107 5.13 -45.80 -17.84
CA TYR A 107 6.59 -45.64 -17.96
C TYR A 107 6.97 -44.90 -19.26
N TYR A 108 6.45 -45.34 -20.41
CA TYR A 108 6.80 -44.69 -21.69
C TYR A 108 6.35 -43.25 -21.75
N GLU A 109 5.15 -42.94 -21.27
CA GLU A 109 4.63 -41.58 -21.22
C GLU A 109 5.46 -40.70 -20.29
N ALA A 110 5.87 -41.23 -19.11
CA ALA A 110 6.79 -40.51 -18.21
C ALA A 110 8.18 -40.32 -18.82
N TYR A 111 8.70 -41.33 -19.53
CA TYR A 111 9.99 -41.25 -20.18
C TYR A 111 10.03 -40.26 -21.35
N GLU A 112 8.92 -40.12 -22.09
CA GLU A 112 8.77 -39.12 -23.16
C GLU A 112 8.84 -37.67 -22.66
N THR A 113 8.61 -37.40 -21.38
CA THR A 113 8.79 -36.05 -20.80
C THR A 113 10.24 -35.59 -20.82
N GLY A 114 11.20 -36.52 -20.98
CA GLY A 114 12.65 -36.24 -20.97
C GLY A 114 13.22 -36.04 -19.55
N GLU A 115 12.40 -36.18 -18.50
CA GLU A 115 12.84 -36.06 -17.12
C GLU A 115 13.05 -37.46 -16.49
N LEU A 116 14.18 -37.66 -15.80
CA LEU A 116 14.48 -38.92 -15.13
C LEU A 116 13.76 -39.09 -13.78
N ASP A 117 13.20 -38.01 -13.26
CA ASP A 117 12.38 -38.02 -12.05
C ASP A 117 11.29 -36.97 -12.11
N GLY A 118 10.12 -37.26 -11.60
CA GLY A 118 8.98 -36.34 -11.69
C GLY A 118 7.71 -36.90 -11.08
N PHE A 119 6.61 -36.22 -11.41
CA PHE A 119 5.26 -36.69 -11.14
C PHE A 119 4.53 -36.93 -12.45
N TYR A 120 3.97 -38.10 -12.61
CA TYR A 120 3.15 -38.44 -13.77
C TYR A 120 1.92 -39.25 -13.32
N ASN A 121 0.75 -38.88 -13.79
CA ASN A 121 -0.53 -39.57 -13.51
C ASN A 121 -0.74 -39.95 -12.02
N GLY A 122 -0.35 -39.06 -11.08
CA GLY A 122 -0.47 -39.29 -9.65
C GLY A 122 0.65 -40.14 -9.04
N TYR A 123 1.60 -40.58 -9.83
CA TYR A 123 2.80 -41.29 -9.38
C TYR A 123 3.99 -40.33 -9.25
N ARG A 124 4.77 -40.47 -8.16
CA ARG A 124 6.15 -40.00 -8.12
C ARG A 124 7.02 -41.08 -8.74
N TYR A 125 7.80 -40.73 -9.76
CA TYR A 125 8.70 -41.68 -10.42
C TYR A 125 10.15 -41.22 -10.36
N CYS A 126 11.05 -42.22 -10.45
CA CYS A 126 12.46 -41.98 -10.71
C CYS A 126 12.99 -43.15 -11.55
N ILE A 127 13.72 -42.78 -12.61
CA ILE A 127 14.35 -43.71 -13.56
C ILE A 127 15.83 -43.70 -13.31
N TYR A 128 16.35 -44.81 -12.78
CA TYR A 128 17.77 -44.99 -12.47
C TYR A 128 18.43 -45.70 -13.63
N GLU A 129 19.24 -44.99 -14.38
CA GLU A 129 20.02 -45.54 -15.49
C GLU A 129 21.43 -45.88 -14.99
N LYS A 130 21.84 -47.16 -15.05
CA LYS A 130 23.18 -47.65 -14.82
C LYS A 130 23.64 -48.42 -16.05
N GLU A 131 24.98 -48.41 -16.35
CA GLU A 131 25.62 -48.93 -17.54
C GLU A 131 25.07 -50.22 -18.16
N LYS A 132 24.34 -51.01 -17.42
CA LYS A 132 23.82 -52.31 -17.84
C LYS A 132 22.33 -52.56 -17.53
N ARG A 133 21.69 -51.68 -16.83
CA ARG A 133 20.27 -51.89 -16.36
C ARG A 133 19.62 -50.53 -16.11
N THR A 134 18.41 -50.39 -16.57
CA THR A 134 17.51 -49.28 -16.15
C THR A 134 16.46 -49.81 -15.18
N ILE A 135 16.26 -49.11 -14.07
CA ILE A 135 15.24 -49.46 -13.10
C ILE A 135 14.36 -48.22 -12.93
N ALA A 136 13.09 -48.35 -13.27
CA ALA A 136 12.08 -47.30 -13.09
C ALA A 136 11.19 -47.67 -11.90
N VAL A 137 11.10 -46.81 -10.94
CA VAL A 137 10.27 -46.98 -9.72
C VAL A 137 9.19 -45.95 -9.71
N PHE A 138 7.96 -46.39 -9.55
CA PHE A 138 6.75 -45.55 -9.50
C PHE A 138 6.03 -45.75 -8.17
N VAL A 139 5.77 -44.67 -7.44
CA VAL A 139 5.07 -44.73 -6.15
C VAL A 139 3.81 -43.86 -6.24
N LEU A 140 2.65 -44.47 -6.00
CA LEU A 140 1.36 -43.79 -6.06
C LEU A 140 1.26 -42.72 -4.96
N ARG A 141 1.00 -41.47 -5.36
CA ARG A 141 0.93 -40.29 -4.49
C ARG A 141 -0.32 -39.44 -4.70
N SER A 142 -1.30 -39.94 -5.40
CA SER A 142 -2.55 -39.21 -5.67
C SER A 142 -3.18 -38.65 -4.39
N ASN A 143 -3.29 -39.45 -3.34
CA ASN A 143 -3.84 -39.01 -2.04
C ASN A 143 -3.03 -37.86 -1.42
N MET A 144 -1.70 -37.90 -1.53
CA MET A 144 -0.85 -36.81 -0.98
C MET A 144 -0.96 -35.52 -1.81
N ILE A 145 -1.14 -35.62 -3.12
CA ILE A 145 -1.40 -34.47 -3.99
C ILE A 145 -2.74 -33.85 -3.60
N ASP A 146 -3.76 -34.67 -3.39
CA ASP A 146 -5.07 -34.21 -2.96
C ASP A 146 -5.03 -33.58 -1.55
N ASP A 147 -4.22 -34.12 -0.63
CA ASP A 147 -4.02 -33.53 0.69
C ASP A 147 -3.33 -32.15 0.61
N VAL A 148 -2.37 -31.96 -0.30
CA VAL A 148 -1.75 -30.65 -0.56
C VAL A 148 -2.80 -29.66 -1.10
N LYS A 149 -3.64 -30.10 -2.05
CA LYS A 149 -4.74 -29.28 -2.60
C LYS A 149 -5.75 -28.89 -1.52
N LYS A 150 -6.21 -29.86 -0.72
CA LYS A 150 -7.13 -29.60 0.42
C LYS A 150 -6.54 -28.63 1.42
N THR A 151 -5.26 -28.79 1.75
CA THR A 151 -4.54 -27.85 2.64
C THR A 151 -4.47 -26.46 2.04
N ALA A 152 -4.17 -26.34 0.75
CA ALA A 152 -4.15 -25.05 0.06
C ALA A 152 -5.52 -24.37 0.09
N VAL A 153 -6.60 -25.09 -0.21
CA VAL A 153 -7.98 -24.57 -0.16
C VAL A 153 -8.32 -24.11 1.26
N SER A 154 -8.08 -24.92 2.27
CA SER A 154 -8.34 -24.58 3.67
C SER A 154 -7.56 -23.34 4.14
N LEU A 155 -6.30 -23.18 3.70
CA LEU A 155 -5.50 -21.98 3.98
C LEU A 155 -6.07 -20.73 3.30
N ILE A 156 -6.55 -20.84 2.07
CA ILE A 156 -7.18 -19.74 1.35
C ILE A 156 -8.49 -19.35 2.05
N GLU A 157 -9.34 -20.30 2.40
CA GLU A 157 -10.61 -20.05 3.10
C GLU A 157 -10.38 -19.35 4.44
N SER A 158 -9.45 -19.85 5.25
CA SER A 158 -9.11 -19.24 6.55
C SER A 158 -8.50 -17.84 6.40
N SER A 159 -7.67 -17.62 5.35
CA SER A 159 -7.11 -16.31 5.05
C SER A 159 -8.20 -15.31 4.63
N CYS A 160 -9.15 -15.73 3.81
CA CYS A 160 -10.30 -14.89 3.42
C CYS A 160 -11.12 -14.48 4.65
N ALA A 161 -11.41 -15.43 5.54
CA ALA A 161 -12.11 -15.14 6.79
C ALA A 161 -11.32 -14.13 7.67
N GLY A 162 -10.00 -14.32 7.79
CA GLY A 162 -9.12 -13.42 8.52
C GLY A 162 -9.09 -12.00 7.94
N ILE A 163 -9.07 -11.87 6.61
CA ILE A 163 -9.15 -10.57 5.92
C ILE A 163 -10.46 -9.85 6.23
N VAL A 164 -11.59 -10.55 6.23
CA VAL A 164 -12.90 -9.97 6.57
C VAL A 164 -12.93 -9.48 8.00
N VAL A 165 -12.47 -10.29 8.96
CA VAL A 165 -12.39 -9.91 10.37
C VAL A 165 -11.50 -8.67 10.55
N MET A 166 -10.32 -8.65 9.91
CA MET A 166 -9.40 -7.51 9.98
C MET A 166 -10.01 -6.25 9.38
N LEU A 167 -10.74 -6.35 8.28
CA LEU A 167 -11.48 -5.23 7.69
C LEU A 167 -12.48 -4.63 8.67
N LEU A 168 -13.27 -5.45 9.37
CA LEU A 168 -14.22 -5.00 10.37
C LEU A 168 -13.52 -4.28 11.55
N ILE A 169 -12.40 -4.84 12.02
CA ILE A 169 -11.58 -4.20 13.07
C ILE A 169 -11.06 -2.83 12.58
N LEU A 170 -10.52 -2.74 11.36
CA LEU A 170 -10.02 -1.48 10.81
C LEU A 170 -11.11 -0.43 10.62
N ILE A 171 -12.30 -0.82 10.19
CA ILE A 171 -13.45 0.10 10.09
C ILE A 171 -13.80 0.67 11.46
N PHE A 172 -13.80 -0.15 12.49
CA PHE A 172 -14.11 0.28 13.85
C PHE A 172 -13.00 1.17 14.45
N THR A 173 -11.75 0.73 14.38
CA THR A 173 -10.60 1.44 14.95
C THR A 173 -10.27 2.73 14.19
N SER A 174 -10.55 2.80 12.88
CA SER A 174 -10.34 4.04 12.10
C SER A 174 -11.12 5.22 12.64
N LYS A 175 -12.32 4.99 13.21
CA LYS A 175 -13.10 6.05 13.89
C LYS A 175 -12.39 6.55 15.14
N LEU A 176 -11.85 5.64 15.94
CA LEU A 176 -11.18 5.96 17.20
C LEU A 176 -9.89 6.75 17.00
N ILE A 177 -9.17 6.48 15.92
CA ILE A 177 -7.86 7.11 15.63
C ILE A 177 -8.04 8.46 14.92
N VAL A 178 -8.88 8.52 13.89
CA VAL A 178 -9.01 9.72 13.05
C VAL A 178 -9.80 10.84 13.74
N MET A 179 -10.80 10.49 14.54
CA MET A 179 -11.66 11.47 15.19
C MET A 179 -10.95 12.38 16.23
N PRO A 180 -10.07 11.87 17.12
CA PRO A 180 -9.29 12.73 18.03
C PRO A 180 -8.34 13.66 17.29
N ILE A 181 -7.67 13.19 16.23
CA ILE A 181 -6.74 14.00 15.42
C ILE A 181 -7.50 15.17 14.79
N ALA A 182 -8.66 14.91 14.22
CA ALA A 182 -9.49 15.95 13.63
C ALA A 182 -9.99 16.97 14.67
N LYS A 183 -10.37 16.50 15.85
CA LYS A 183 -10.77 17.39 16.97
C LYS A 183 -9.61 18.26 17.44
N ALA A 184 -8.41 17.69 17.56
CA ALA A 184 -7.21 18.43 17.95
C ALA A 184 -6.87 19.52 16.92
N HIS A 185 -6.89 19.19 15.63
CA HIS A 185 -6.63 20.15 14.57
C HIS A 185 -7.67 21.30 14.55
N ARG A 186 -8.95 20.97 14.76
CA ARG A 186 -9.99 22.01 14.86
C ARG A 186 -9.79 22.91 16.07
N LYS A 187 -9.50 22.36 17.25
CA LYS A 187 -9.21 23.14 18.45
C LYS A 187 -7.98 24.05 18.28
N GLN A 188 -6.92 23.56 17.66
CA GLN A 188 -5.74 24.34 17.36
C GLN A 188 -6.09 25.55 16.48
N LYS A 189 -6.92 25.37 15.48
CA LYS A 189 -7.36 26.41 14.59
C LYS A 189 -8.26 27.45 15.30
N GLU A 190 -9.23 27.00 16.06
CA GLU A 190 -10.09 27.86 16.89
C GLU A 190 -9.23 28.68 17.84
N PHE A 191 -8.22 28.07 18.48
CA PHE A 191 -7.26 28.74 19.35
C PHE A 191 -6.49 29.84 18.62
N ILE A 192 -5.89 29.54 17.44
CA ILE A 192 -5.13 30.55 16.66
C ILE A 192 -6.03 31.73 16.27
N THR A 193 -7.27 31.44 15.84
CA THR A 193 -8.20 32.49 15.44
C THR A 193 -8.61 33.39 16.63
N SER A 194 -8.96 32.77 17.77
CA SER A 194 -9.32 33.50 18.98
C SER A 194 -8.15 34.31 19.54
N ALA A 195 -6.98 33.69 19.65
CA ALA A 195 -5.77 34.37 20.15
C ALA A 195 -5.41 35.58 19.26
N SER A 196 -5.58 35.46 17.94
CA SER A 196 -5.33 36.57 17.02
C SER A 196 -6.32 37.74 17.21
N HIS A 197 -7.59 37.46 17.48
CA HIS A 197 -8.56 38.50 17.81
C HIS A 197 -8.26 39.17 19.15
N GLU A 198 -7.90 38.37 20.18
CA GLU A 198 -7.55 38.86 21.51
C GLU A 198 -6.25 39.67 21.51
N LEU A 199 -5.29 39.38 20.61
CA LEU A 199 -4.05 40.15 20.44
C LEU A 199 -4.27 41.45 19.66
N LYS A 200 -5.19 41.47 18.71
CA LYS A 200 -5.43 42.65 17.87
C LYS A 200 -5.95 43.84 18.68
N THR A 201 -6.76 43.60 19.69
CA THR A 201 -7.36 44.67 20.55
C THR A 201 -6.27 45.42 21.33
N PRO A 202 -5.38 44.81 22.14
CA PRO A 202 -4.34 45.52 22.87
C PRO A 202 -3.33 46.20 21.96
N ILE A 203 -3.00 45.58 20.81
CA ILE A 203 -2.09 46.20 19.83
C ILE A 203 -2.72 47.48 19.26
N THR A 204 -4.02 47.49 18.99
CA THR A 204 -4.74 48.67 18.49
C THR A 204 -4.74 49.79 19.55
N VAL A 205 -4.89 49.48 20.83
CA VAL A 205 -4.85 50.46 21.93
C VAL A 205 -3.42 51.03 22.04
N ILE A 206 -2.38 50.17 22.06
CA ILE A 206 -0.98 50.63 22.12
C ILE A 206 -0.66 51.57 20.95
N ARG A 207 -1.16 51.26 19.76
CA ARG A 207 -0.98 52.13 18.59
C ARG A 207 -1.69 53.45 18.75
N ALA A 208 -2.92 53.48 19.23
CA ALA A 208 -3.71 54.68 19.44
C ALA A 208 -3.03 55.57 20.53
N ASP A 209 -2.54 55.00 21.61
CA ASP A 209 -1.83 55.72 22.65
C ASP A 209 -0.50 56.34 22.12
N ALA A 210 0.23 55.57 21.30
CA ALA A 210 1.43 56.05 20.65
C ALA A 210 1.12 57.18 19.62
N ASP A 211 0.01 57.11 18.90
CA ASP A 211 -0.42 58.18 18.01
C ASP A 211 -0.72 59.50 18.77
N ILE A 212 -1.38 59.39 19.93
CA ILE A 212 -1.68 60.54 20.82
C ILE A 212 -0.37 61.14 21.36
N LEU A 213 0.54 60.32 21.89
CA LEU A 213 1.83 60.78 22.39
C LEU A 213 2.71 61.41 21.35
N GLN A 214 2.61 61.00 20.07
CA GLN A 214 3.34 61.60 18.95
C GLN A 214 2.83 63.00 18.59
N MET A 215 1.54 63.29 18.82
CA MET A 215 1.00 64.62 18.60
C MET A 215 1.64 65.66 19.56
N ASP A 216 1.93 65.26 20.79
CA ASP A 216 2.58 66.12 21.78
C ASP A 216 4.15 66.19 21.63
N ASN A 217 4.74 65.12 21.05
CA ASN A 217 6.18 65.00 20.87
C ASN A 217 6.53 64.42 19.48
N PRO A 218 6.45 65.21 18.40
CA PRO A 218 6.57 64.74 17.02
C PRO A 218 7.94 64.14 16.67
N ASP A 219 9.02 64.58 17.28
CA ASP A 219 10.40 64.14 17.00
C ASP A 219 10.90 63.02 17.90
N ASN A 220 10.03 62.41 18.70
CA ASN A 220 10.41 61.35 19.65
C ASN A 220 10.54 59.99 18.97
N LYS A 221 11.79 59.59 18.71
CA LYS A 221 12.13 58.32 18.08
C LYS A 221 11.58 57.07 18.81
N TRP A 222 11.46 57.11 20.11
CA TRP A 222 10.91 56.00 20.88
C TRP A 222 9.43 55.75 20.58
N ILE A 223 8.64 56.78 20.34
CA ILE A 223 7.26 56.69 19.98
C ILE A 223 7.14 56.10 18.58
N GLU A 224 7.97 56.54 17.64
CA GLU A 224 8.04 55.97 16.29
C GLU A 224 8.39 54.50 16.30
N ASP A 225 9.35 54.07 17.16
CA ASP A 225 9.73 52.67 17.31
C ASP A 225 8.55 51.84 17.88
N ILE A 226 7.80 52.35 18.87
CA ILE A 226 6.63 51.67 19.43
C ILE A 226 5.57 51.47 18.35
N LYS A 227 5.27 52.49 17.54
CA LYS A 227 4.32 52.38 16.41
C LYS A 227 4.75 51.31 15.41
N LYS A 228 6.01 51.30 15.04
CA LYS A 228 6.57 50.30 14.11
C LYS A 228 6.48 48.87 14.67
N GLN A 229 6.71 48.71 15.98
CA GLN A 229 6.53 47.38 16.62
C GLN A 229 5.06 46.95 16.67
N ALA A 230 4.13 47.88 16.94
CA ALA A 230 2.69 47.57 16.91
C ALA A 230 2.22 47.19 15.50
N GLU A 231 2.72 47.83 14.45
CA GLU A 231 2.48 47.46 13.06
C GLU A 231 3.03 46.07 12.72
N ASN A 232 4.27 45.78 13.13
CA ASN A 232 4.87 44.46 12.94
C ASN A 232 4.05 43.34 13.62
N LEU A 233 3.60 43.58 14.87
CA LEU A 233 2.75 42.64 15.61
C LEU A 233 1.40 42.43 14.92
N THR A 234 0.82 43.48 14.37
CA THR A 234 -0.43 43.40 13.58
C THR A 234 -0.23 42.57 12.32
N ALA A 235 0.87 42.77 11.61
CA ALA A 235 1.20 42.00 10.41
C ALA A 235 1.42 40.50 10.73
N MET A 236 2.16 40.18 11.82
CA MET A 236 2.37 38.82 12.29
C MET A 236 1.06 38.13 12.68
N THR A 237 0.18 38.81 13.40
CA THR A 237 -1.13 38.27 13.79
C THR A 237 -2.02 37.99 12.58
N ASN A 238 -2.05 38.87 11.60
CA ASN A 238 -2.78 38.67 10.35
C ASN A 238 -2.19 37.49 9.53
N SER A 239 -0.86 37.34 9.53
CA SER A 239 -0.19 36.19 8.88
C SER A 239 -0.54 34.87 9.54
N LEU A 240 -0.62 34.82 10.89
CA LEU A 240 -1.04 33.62 11.61
C LEU A 240 -2.50 33.22 11.29
N VAL A 241 -3.42 34.18 11.21
CA VAL A 241 -4.80 33.93 10.77
C VAL A 241 -4.86 33.42 9.34
N SER A 242 -4.07 34.01 8.45
CA SER A 242 -3.98 33.58 7.05
C SER A 242 -3.50 32.14 6.95
N LEU A 243 -2.43 31.76 7.66
CA LEU A 243 -1.93 30.39 7.72
C LEU A 243 -2.98 29.41 8.24
N ALA A 244 -3.68 29.77 9.33
CA ALA A 244 -4.76 28.92 9.87
C ALA A 244 -5.93 28.73 8.91
N ARG A 245 -6.18 29.70 8.00
CA ARG A 245 -7.23 29.64 6.97
C ARG A 245 -6.77 28.97 5.69
N MET A 246 -5.48 29.00 5.35
CA MET A 246 -4.94 28.36 4.14
C MET A 246 -5.20 26.86 4.09
N ASP A 247 -5.22 26.18 5.24
CA ASP A 247 -5.59 24.76 5.31
C ASP A 247 -7.04 24.48 4.88
N GLU A 248 -7.93 25.46 4.95
CA GLU A 248 -9.29 25.34 4.39
C GLU A 248 -9.33 25.53 2.87
N ARG A 249 -8.45 26.36 2.34
CA ARG A 249 -8.43 26.67 0.91
C ARG A 249 -7.77 25.59 0.06
N ASN A 250 -6.89 24.77 0.63
CA ASN A 250 -6.20 23.67 -0.08
C ASN A 250 -7.14 22.62 -0.70
N GLY A 251 -8.46 22.66 -0.38
CA GLY A 251 -9.45 21.76 -0.99
C GLY A 251 -10.26 22.37 -2.14
N HIS A 252 -10.29 23.68 -2.31
CA HIS A 252 -11.11 24.34 -3.35
C HIS A 252 -10.48 25.64 -3.82
N ILE A 253 -9.31 25.55 -4.46
CA ILE A 253 -8.88 26.61 -5.37
C ILE A 253 -9.90 26.59 -6.53
N LYS A 254 -10.84 27.53 -6.54
CA LYS A 254 -11.70 27.77 -7.68
C LYS A 254 -10.82 28.30 -8.82
N ARG A 255 -10.37 27.40 -9.66
CA ARG A 255 -9.68 27.79 -10.88
C ARG A 255 -10.71 28.46 -11.81
N VAL A 256 -10.66 29.78 -11.89
CA VAL A 256 -11.47 30.59 -12.80
C VAL A 256 -10.52 31.22 -13.82
N VAL A 257 -10.95 31.31 -15.04
CA VAL A 257 -10.21 32.11 -16.05
C VAL A 257 -10.49 33.57 -15.75
N PHE A 258 -9.43 34.34 -15.48
CA PHE A 258 -9.56 35.78 -15.22
C PHE A 258 -8.50 36.58 -16.01
N PRO A 259 -8.76 37.86 -16.34
CA PRO A 259 -7.80 38.71 -17.04
C PRO A 259 -6.69 39.14 -16.06
N VAL A 260 -5.50 38.53 -16.19
CA VAL A 260 -4.37 38.88 -15.35
C VAL A 260 -3.79 40.24 -15.63
N SER A 261 -3.93 40.73 -16.88
CA SER A 261 -3.51 42.07 -17.25
C SER A 261 -4.26 43.14 -16.49
N ASP A 262 -5.58 43.03 -16.34
CA ASP A 262 -6.42 43.98 -15.61
C ASP A 262 -6.05 44.03 -14.12
N LEU A 263 -5.80 42.85 -13.48
CA LEU A 263 -5.36 42.79 -12.10
C LEU A 263 -3.97 43.39 -11.89
N ALA A 264 -3.07 43.16 -12.85
CA ALA A 264 -1.74 43.75 -12.82
C ALA A 264 -1.81 45.27 -12.95
N GLU A 265 -2.67 45.81 -13.82
CA GLU A 265 -2.89 47.27 -13.96
C GLU A 265 -3.46 47.88 -12.66
N GLU A 266 -4.42 47.26 -12.03
CA GLU A 266 -5.00 47.73 -10.76
C GLU A 266 -3.94 47.76 -9.65
N ALA A 267 -3.11 46.75 -9.53
CA ALA A 267 -1.99 46.71 -8.59
C ALA A 267 -0.98 47.82 -8.87
N VAL A 268 -0.60 48.01 -10.14
CA VAL A 268 0.35 49.02 -10.56
C VAL A 268 -0.17 50.45 -10.27
N ARG A 269 -1.45 50.73 -10.50
CA ARG A 269 -2.04 52.04 -10.16
C ARG A 269 -1.88 52.37 -8.68
N SER A 270 -2.07 51.38 -7.79
CA SER A 270 -1.90 51.54 -6.33
C SER A 270 -0.44 51.86 -5.99
N TYR A 271 0.51 51.14 -6.57
CA TYR A 271 1.94 51.38 -6.34
C TYR A 271 2.46 52.66 -6.97
N ASN A 272 1.93 53.08 -8.10
CA ASN A 272 2.30 54.35 -8.74
C ASN A 272 1.93 55.56 -7.87
N ALA A 273 0.76 55.54 -7.22
CA ALA A 273 0.35 56.54 -6.26
C ALA A 273 1.36 56.65 -5.08
N LEU A 274 1.80 55.50 -4.53
CA LEU A 274 2.77 55.43 -3.44
C LEU A 274 4.17 55.92 -3.87
N ALA A 275 4.58 55.62 -5.10
CA ALA A 275 5.85 56.04 -5.66
C ALA A 275 5.90 57.57 -5.85
N LEU A 276 4.82 58.17 -6.34
CA LEU A 276 4.69 59.62 -6.51
C LEU A 276 4.77 60.35 -5.18
N ASP A 277 4.10 59.85 -4.13
CA ASP A 277 4.15 60.39 -2.77
C ASP A 277 5.58 60.28 -2.17
N SER A 278 6.34 59.26 -2.55
CA SER A 278 7.73 59.05 -2.14
C SER A 278 8.77 59.76 -3.04
N GLY A 279 8.33 60.55 -4.04
CA GLY A 279 9.22 61.26 -4.97
C GLY A 279 9.96 60.32 -5.94
N LYS A 280 9.47 59.08 -6.16
CA LYS A 280 10.06 58.08 -7.05
C LYS A 280 9.25 57.91 -8.33
N HIS A 281 9.94 57.64 -9.43
CA HIS A 281 9.29 57.27 -10.69
C HIS A 281 9.13 55.76 -10.79
N PHE A 282 7.90 55.32 -11.06
CA PHE A 282 7.57 53.91 -11.24
C PHE A 282 7.18 53.68 -12.71
N THR A 283 7.93 52.81 -13.41
CA THR A 283 7.67 52.49 -14.82
C THR A 283 7.24 51.01 -14.89
N TYR A 284 6.28 50.72 -15.73
CA TYR A 284 5.75 49.38 -15.93
C TYR A 284 5.42 49.13 -17.39
N ASP A 285 5.48 47.86 -17.78
CA ASP A 285 5.06 47.36 -19.08
C ASP A 285 4.18 46.13 -18.88
N ILE A 286 2.91 46.21 -19.29
CA ILE A 286 1.94 45.13 -19.12
C ILE A 286 1.38 44.77 -20.48
N THR A 287 1.58 43.52 -20.91
CA THR A 287 0.97 42.99 -22.12
C THR A 287 -0.56 42.93 -21.93
N PRO A 288 -1.37 43.59 -22.80
CA PRO A 288 -2.82 43.57 -22.68
C PRO A 288 -3.41 42.17 -22.97
N ASP A 289 -4.64 41.94 -22.56
CA ASP A 289 -5.47 40.77 -22.87
C ASP A 289 -4.91 39.42 -22.46
N LEU A 290 -3.97 39.36 -21.50
CA LEU A 290 -3.53 38.08 -20.93
C LEU A 290 -4.56 37.55 -19.94
N THR A 291 -4.91 36.27 -20.12
CA THR A 291 -5.79 35.55 -19.21
C THR A 291 -5.03 34.41 -18.51
N CYS A 292 -5.34 34.17 -17.26
CA CYS A 292 -4.78 33.07 -16.48
C CYS A 292 -5.88 32.25 -15.85
N CYS A 293 -5.62 30.94 -15.66
CA CYS A 293 -6.52 30.03 -14.94
C CYS A 293 -6.00 29.82 -13.52
N GLY A 294 -6.62 30.46 -12.55
CA GLY A 294 -6.17 30.42 -11.15
C GLY A 294 -7.22 30.91 -10.18
N ASP A 295 -6.80 31.24 -8.97
CA ASP A 295 -7.60 31.95 -7.97
C ASP A 295 -7.25 33.43 -8.04
N SER A 296 -8.25 34.25 -8.33
CA SER A 296 -8.10 35.71 -8.46
C SER A 296 -8.16 36.47 -7.13
N SER A 297 -8.31 35.77 -5.99
CA SER A 297 -8.45 36.39 -4.66
C SER A 297 -7.16 36.50 -3.90
#